data_ea7f0536dda84fcd10a227c6282d3fa7
#
_entry.id   ea7f0536dda84fcd10a227c6282d3fa7
#
_cell.length_a   1.000
_cell.length_b   1.000
_cell.length_c   1.000
_cell.angle_alpha   90.00
_cell.angle_beta   90.00
_cell.angle_gamma   90.00
#
_symmetry.space_group_name_H-M   'P 1'
#
loop_
_entity.id
_entity.type
_entity.pdbx_description
1 polymer ?
#
loop_
_entity_poly.entity_id
_entity_poly.type
_entity_poly.pdbx_seq_one_letter_code
_entity_poly.pdbx_strand_id
1 'polypeptide(L)'
;QAVPGSASVTNGRRIFYHSPVAACSSCHRHRGRGNVVGPDLTNVSMQSDRKGLLESLLQPSLVMAPQYRPSMIVLKDGRNLTGIRLRSWVNEVLRDNKGKNRSFSRSDIEIIHELDESFMPNGLVHVLTDRELRDLLAFLEDSDD
;
A
#
# COMPACT_ATOMS: atom_id res chain seq x y z
N GLN A 1 -17.67 17.68 18.21
CA GLN A 1 -16.77 18.63 18.88
C GLN A 1 -15.38 18.38 18.33
N ALA A 2 -14.79 19.39 17.67
CA ALA A 2 -13.42 19.32 17.20
C ALA A 2 -12.50 19.13 18.42
N VAL A 3 -11.67 18.09 18.40
CA VAL A 3 -10.66 17.85 19.45
C VAL A 3 -9.65 19.01 19.38
N PRO A 4 -9.46 19.79 20.45
CA PRO A 4 -8.48 20.85 20.46
C PRO A 4 -7.07 20.25 20.37
N GLY A 5 -6.29 20.71 19.43
CA GLY A 5 -4.89 20.35 19.27
C GLY A 5 -4.48 20.35 17.79
N SER A 6 -3.39 21.02 17.46
CA SER A 6 -2.78 20.93 16.14
C SER A 6 -2.36 19.47 15.86
N ALA A 7 -2.51 19.03 14.60
CA ALA A 7 -2.00 17.73 14.18
C ALA A 7 -0.47 17.67 14.34
N SER A 8 0.04 16.51 14.73
CA SER A 8 1.45 16.28 14.98
C SER A 8 2.08 15.44 13.86
N VAL A 9 2.88 16.07 13.01
CA VAL A 9 3.67 15.41 11.97
C VAL A 9 4.59 14.34 12.58
N THR A 10 5.27 14.67 13.68
CA THR A 10 6.17 13.75 14.38
C THR A 10 5.42 12.51 14.88
N ASN A 11 4.22 12.66 15.43
CA ASN A 11 3.41 11.51 15.86
C ASN A 11 2.90 10.72 14.65
N GLY A 12 2.49 11.39 13.57
CA GLY A 12 2.09 10.76 12.31
C GLY A 12 3.22 9.91 11.72
N ARG A 13 4.45 10.43 11.74
CA ARG A 13 5.65 9.69 11.34
C ARG A 13 5.85 8.43 12.20
N ARG A 14 5.69 8.55 13.53
CA ARG A 14 5.77 7.38 14.43
C ARG A 14 4.70 6.35 14.10
N ILE A 15 3.48 6.77 13.83
CA ILE A 15 2.38 5.87 13.43
C ILE A 15 2.73 5.16 12.13
N PHE A 16 3.18 5.87 11.11
CA PHE A 16 3.54 5.30 9.81
C PHE A 16 4.60 4.19 9.93
N TYR A 17 5.67 4.42 10.69
CA TYR A 17 6.80 3.49 10.76
C TYR A 17 6.69 2.45 11.87
N HIS A 18 5.96 2.72 12.94
CA HIS A 18 6.04 1.92 14.17
C HIS A 18 4.69 1.44 14.72
N SER A 19 3.56 1.80 14.10
CA SER A 19 2.29 1.24 14.52
C SER A 19 2.20 -0.24 14.13
N PRO A 20 2.01 -1.15 15.11
CA PRO A 20 1.91 -2.58 14.82
C PRO A 20 0.57 -2.94 14.16
N VAL A 21 -0.43 -2.08 14.30
CA VAL A 21 -1.80 -2.32 13.78
C VAL A 21 -2.02 -1.67 12.42
N ALA A 22 -1.56 -0.44 12.21
CA ALA A 22 -1.66 0.23 10.92
C ALA A 22 -0.59 -0.27 9.94
N ALA A 23 0.63 -0.57 10.44
CA ALA A 23 1.73 -1.22 9.72
C ALA A 23 2.03 -0.62 8.33
N CYS A 24 1.86 0.70 8.14
CA CYS A 24 1.96 1.37 6.83
C CYS A 24 3.29 1.08 6.13
N SER A 25 4.41 1.18 6.87
CA SER A 25 5.76 0.95 6.34
C SER A 25 6.05 -0.50 5.99
N SER A 26 5.20 -1.45 6.37
CA SER A 26 5.32 -2.85 5.94
C SER A 26 5.01 -3.03 4.45
N CYS A 27 4.26 -2.10 3.85
CA CYS A 27 3.88 -2.10 2.45
C CYS A 27 4.39 -0.88 1.68
N HIS A 28 4.47 0.28 2.34
CA HIS A 28 4.82 1.54 1.72
C HIS A 28 6.21 2.01 2.10
N ARG A 29 6.90 2.57 1.12
CA ARG A 29 8.13 3.34 1.32
C ARG A 29 7.79 4.82 1.46
N HIS A 30 8.54 5.51 2.32
CA HIS A 30 8.57 6.96 2.41
C HIS A 30 10.01 7.39 2.63
N ARG A 31 10.55 8.25 1.75
CA ARG A 31 11.95 8.74 1.76
C ARG A 31 13.00 7.63 1.90
N GLY A 32 12.85 6.60 1.08
CA GLY A 32 13.78 5.47 1.02
C GLY A 32 13.64 4.44 2.15
N ARG A 33 12.75 4.67 3.13
CA ARG A 33 12.53 3.79 4.28
C ARG A 33 11.16 3.12 4.20
N GLY A 34 11.10 1.81 4.44
CA GLY A 34 9.89 0.99 4.33
C GLY A 34 9.96 -0.02 3.19
N ASN A 35 8.87 -0.72 2.94
CA ASN A 35 8.77 -1.77 1.93
C ASN A 35 8.20 -1.23 0.61
N VAL A 36 8.25 -2.06 -0.43
CA VAL A 36 7.86 -1.71 -1.82
C VAL A 36 6.68 -2.53 -2.34
N VAL A 37 5.80 -2.97 -1.47
CA VAL A 37 4.57 -3.70 -1.87
C VAL A 37 3.56 -2.73 -2.49
N GLY A 38 3.31 -1.62 -1.81
CA GLY A 38 2.48 -0.53 -2.30
C GLY A 38 3.31 0.61 -2.92
N PRO A 39 2.66 1.68 -3.38
CA PRO A 39 3.33 2.86 -3.91
C PRO A 39 4.25 3.53 -2.87
N ASP A 40 5.33 4.14 -3.38
CA ASP A 40 6.17 5.04 -2.60
C ASP A 40 5.37 6.31 -2.29
N LEU A 41 5.27 6.66 -1.01
CA LEU A 41 4.48 7.79 -0.53
C LEU A 41 5.32 9.05 -0.26
N THR A 42 6.59 9.07 -0.68
CA THR A 42 7.50 10.21 -0.48
C THR A 42 6.92 11.53 -0.99
N ASN A 43 6.26 11.50 -2.14
CA ASN A 43 5.68 12.68 -2.77
C ASN A 43 4.15 12.59 -2.88
N VAL A 44 3.51 11.88 -1.97
CA VAL A 44 2.07 11.67 -2.06
C VAL A 44 1.27 12.96 -1.91
N SER A 45 1.76 13.93 -1.15
CA SER A 45 1.16 15.26 -1.00
C SER A 45 1.08 16.07 -2.30
N MET A 46 1.94 15.77 -3.27
CA MET A 46 1.90 16.40 -4.60
C MET A 46 0.87 15.72 -5.53
N GLN A 47 0.42 14.53 -5.20
CA GLN A 47 -0.46 13.71 -6.04
C GLN A 47 -1.89 13.65 -5.50
N SER A 48 -2.08 13.88 -4.21
CA SER A 48 -3.36 13.76 -3.53
C SER A 48 -3.47 14.77 -2.38
N ASP A 49 -4.64 15.38 -2.25
CA ASP A 49 -4.96 16.21 -1.09
C ASP A 49 -5.43 15.34 0.11
N ARG A 50 -5.67 15.99 1.24
CA ARG A 50 -6.15 15.33 2.47
C ARG A 50 -7.38 14.46 2.24
N LYS A 51 -8.32 14.93 1.43
CA LYS A 51 -9.54 14.20 1.13
C LYS A 51 -9.23 12.91 0.36
N GLY A 52 -8.41 12.99 -0.68
CA GLY A 52 -7.99 11.83 -1.46
C GLY A 52 -7.18 10.82 -0.65
N LEU A 53 -6.31 11.30 0.25
CA LEU A 53 -5.57 10.44 1.19
C LEU A 53 -6.53 9.69 2.13
N LEU A 54 -7.51 10.41 2.68
CA LEU A 54 -8.52 9.80 3.56
C LEU A 54 -9.40 8.80 2.81
N GLU A 55 -9.83 9.11 1.59
CA GLU A 55 -10.60 8.19 0.74
C GLU A 55 -9.81 6.90 0.45
N SER A 56 -8.51 7.03 0.18
CA SER A 56 -7.63 5.87 -0.04
C SER A 56 -7.48 4.98 1.19
N LEU A 57 -7.52 5.56 2.40
CA LEU A 57 -7.51 4.83 3.66
C LEU A 57 -8.86 4.17 3.97
N LEU A 58 -9.96 4.83 3.60
CA LEU A 58 -11.32 4.33 3.83
C LEU A 58 -11.71 3.23 2.84
N GLN A 59 -11.31 3.36 1.58
CA GLN A 59 -11.72 2.51 0.47
C GLN A 59 -10.52 2.17 -0.43
N PRO A 60 -9.54 1.40 0.06
CA PRO A 60 -8.28 1.18 -0.65
C PRO A 60 -8.42 0.43 -1.97
N SER A 61 -9.53 -0.25 -2.19
CA SER A 61 -9.82 -0.94 -3.46
C SER A 61 -10.61 -0.11 -4.46
N LEU A 62 -11.09 1.09 -4.07
CA LEU A 62 -11.94 1.92 -4.95
C LEU A 62 -11.15 2.46 -6.15
N VAL A 63 -9.95 2.96 -5.89
CA VAL A 63 -9.06 3.48 -6.93
C VAL A 63 -7.67 2.89 -6.72
N MET A 64 -7.32 1.93 -7.56
CA MET A 64 -5.99 1.31 -7.58
C MET A 64 -5.27 1.69 -8.85
N ALA A 65 -4.04 2.22 -8.72
CA ALA A 65 -3.19 2.40 -9.90
C ALA A 65 -2.91 1.02 -10.53
N PRO A 66 -2.99 0.90 -11.86
CA PRO A 66 -2.89 -0.39 -12.55
C PRO A 66 -1.66 -1.21 -12.17
N GLN A 67 -0.51 -0.55 -11.95
CA GLN A 67 0.75 -1.20 -11.56
C GLN A 67 0.75 -1.77 -10.13
N TYR A 68 -0.25 -1.45 -9.31
CA TYR A 68 -0.42 -1.95 -7.95
C TYR A 68 -1.67 -2.83 -7.77
N ARG A 69 -2.38 -3.10 -8.86
CA ARG A 69 -3.50 -4.03 -8.85
C ARG A 69 -2.98 -5.45 -8.68
N PRO A 70 -3.41 -6.18 -7.65
CA PRO A 70 -2.97 -7.56 -7.45
C PRO A 70 -3.49 -8.48 -8.56
N SER A 71 -2.74 -9.54 -8.81
CA SER A 71 -3.16 -10.61 -9.72
C SER A 71 -2.97 -11.96 -9.05
N MET A 72 -3.86 -12.89 -9.38
CA MET A 72 -3.69 -14.30 -9.08
C MET A 72 -3.12 -15.00 -10.31
N ILE A 73 -2.07 -15.78 -10.10
CA ILE A 73 -1.48 -16.66 -11.11
C ILE A 73 -1.76 -18.11 -10.72
N VAL A 74 -2.35 -18.86 -11.64
CA VAL A 74 -2.52 -20.30 -11.53
C VAL A 74 -1.45 -20.97 -12.39
N LEU A 75 -0.63 -21.83 -11.79
CA LEU A 75 0.39 -22.59 -12.48
C LEU A 75 -0.17 -23.94 -12.94
N LYS A 76 0.39 -24.49 -13.99
CA LYS A 76 0.02 -25.81 -14.55
C LYS A 76 0.19 -26.96 -13.59
N ASP A 77 1.04 -26.80 -12.55
CA ASP A 77 1.20 -27.75 -11.45
C ASP A 77 0.14 -27.63 -10.35
N GLY A 78 -0.83 -26.72 -10.50
CA GLY A 78 -1.94 -26.49 -9.58
C GLY A 78 -1.67 -25.46 -8.47
N ARG A 79 -0.46 -24.90 -8.37
CA ARG A 79 -0.17 -23.82 -7.41
C ARG A 79 -0.87 -22.53 -7.79
N ASN A 80 -1.45 -21.86 -6.78
CA ASN A 80 -2.04 -20.54 -6.91
C ASN A 80 -1.20 -19.52 -6.12
N LEU A 81 -0.86 -18.42 -6.77
CA LEU A 81 -0.07 -17.35 -6.16
C LEU A 81 -0.73 -16.01 -6.42
N THR A 82 -0.72 -15.16 -5.40
CA THR A 82 -1.26 -13.80 -5.50
C THR A 82 -0.13 -12.79 -5.25
N GLY A 83 -0.09 -11.75 -6.06
CA GLY A 83 0.94 -10.72 -5.96
C GLY A 83 0.72 -9.56 -6.91
N ILE A 84 1.59 -8.57 -6.78
CA ILE A 84 1.71 -7.47 -7.74
C ILE A 84 2.61 -7.94 -8.88
N ARG A 85 2.13 -7.84 -10.10
CA ARG A 85 2.92 -8.19 -11.30
C ARG A 85 3.94 -7.09 -11.58
N LEU A 86 5.19 -7.49 -11.67
CA LEU A 86 6.28 -6.58 -12.03
C LEU A 86 6.59 -6.71 -13.53
N ARG A 87 6.91 -5.57 -14.16
CA ARG A 87 7.31 -5.58 -15.57
C ARG A 87 8.59 -6.40 -15.75
N SER A 88 8.51 -7.42 -16.58
CA SER A 88 9.63 -8.25 -16.98
C SER A 88 9.45 -8.69 -18.43
N TRP A 89 10.55 -8.78 -19.19
CA TRP A 89 10.53 -9.17 -20.60
C TRP A 89 10.66 -10.68 -20.80
N VAL A 90 11.28 -11.36 -19.85
CA VAL A 90 11.64 -12.79 -19.98
C VAL A 90 10.62 -13.68 -19.25
N ASN A 91 10.42 -13.42 -17.97
CA ASN A 91 9.58 -14.21 -17.08
C ASN A 91 8.40 -13.41 -16.57
N GLU A 92 7.42 -14.09 -16.00
CA GLU A 92 6.42 -13.45 -15.15
C GLU A 92 7.00 -13.30 -13.73
N VAL A 93 6.94 -12.10 -13.17
CA VAL A 93 7.44 -11.82 -11.82
C VAL A 93 6.32 -11.28 -10.97
N LEU A 94 6.06 -11.94 -9.85
CA LEU A 94 5.11 -11.55 -8.82
C LEU A 94 5.83 -11.09 -7.56
N ARG A 95 5.41 -9.95 -7.02
CA ARG A 95 5.76 -9.50 -5.68
C ARG A 95 4.64 -9.82 -4.72
N ASP A 96 4.92 -10.65 -3.72
CA ASP A 96 3.94 -11.00 -2.71
C ASP A 96 3.69 -9.85 -1.71
N ASN A 97 2.72 -10.03 -0.80
CA ASN A 97 2.34 -9.04 0.21
C ASN A 97 3.41 -8.80 1.30
N LYS A 98 4.52 -9.52 1.24
CA LYS A 98 5.70 -9.30 2.11
C LYS A 98 6.86 -8.61 1.36
N GLY A 99 6.65 -8.28 0.08
CA GLY A 99 7.66 -7.65 -0.76
C GLY A 99 8.65 -8.61 -1.40
N LYS A 100 8.41 -9.93 -1.31
CA LYS A 100 9.28 -10.94 -1.92
C LYS A 100 8.89 -11.17 -3.37
N ASN A 101 9.86 -11.09 -4.26
CA ASN A 101 9.67 -11.39 -5.69
C ASN A 101 9.81 -12.88 -5.97
N ARG A 102 8.90 -13.40 -6.78
CA ARG A 102 8.92 -14.76 -7.30
C ARG A 102 8.84 -14.72 -8.83
N SER A 103 9.69 -15.48 -9.50
CA SER A 103 9.75 -15.55 -10.95
C SER A 103 9.27 -16.90 -11.46
N PHE A 104 8.48 -16.87 -12.53
CA PHE A 104 7.93 -18.06 -13.18
C PHE A 104 8.16 -17.99 -14.68
N SER A 105 8.42 -19.15 -15.30
CA SER A 105 8.37 -19.22 -16.75
C SER A 105 6.93 -18.99 -17.22
N ARG A 106 6.76 -18.22 -18.28
CA ARG A 106 5.42 -18.00 -18.86
C ARG A 106 4.78 -19.28 -19.36
N SER A 107 5.60 -20.26 -19.75
CA SER A 107 5.13 -21.58 -20.17
C SER A 107 4.50 -22.40 -19.04
N ASP A 108 4.82 -22.08 -17.78
CA ASP A 108 4.30 -22.79 -16.60
C ASP A 108 2.99 -22.19 -16.09
N ILE A 109 2.57 -21.08 -16.65
CA ILE A 109 1.35 -20.37 -16.24
C ILE A 109 0.17 -20.88 -17.06
N GLU A 110 -0.91 -21.20 -16.36
CA GLU A 110 -2.20 -21.59 -16.95
C GLU A 110 -3.12 -20.39 -17.07
N ILE A 111 -3.29 -19.62 -15.98
CA ILE A 111 -4.19 -18.47 -15.91
C ILE A 111 -3.52 -17.31 -15.16
N ILE A 112 -3.76 -16.10 -15.63
CA ILE A 112 -3.52 -14.86 -14.89
C ILE A 112 -4.84 -14.12 -14.77
N HIS A 113 -5.23 -13.78 -13.56
CA HIS A 113 -6.45 -13.05 -13.27
C HIS A 113 -6.17 -11.84 -12.38
N GLU A 114 -6.56 -10.65 -12.82
CA GLU A 114 -6.48 -9.43 -12.00
C GLU A 114 -7.56 -9.45 -10.92
N LEU A 115 -7.20 -8.99 -9.72
CA LEU A 115 -8.11 -8.93 -8.58
C LEU A 115 -8.64 -7.51 -8.39
N ASP A 116 -9.87 -7.41 -7.91
CA ASP A 116 -10.51 -6.14 -7.59
C ASP A 116 -10.24 -5.66 -6.16
N GLU A 117 -9.57 -6.47 -5.36
CA GLU A 117 -9.18 -6.13 -3.99
C GLU A 117 -7.71 -5.71 -3.92
N SER A 118 -7.48 -4.59 -3.24
CA SER A 118 -6.14 -4.08 -2.93
C SER A 118 -5.45 -4.95 -1.87
N PHE A 119 -4.10 -5.00 -1.90
CA PHE A 119 -3.32 -5.52 -0.78
C PHE A 119 -3.39 -4.61 0.46
N MET A 120 -3.73 -3.34 0.29
CA MET A 120 -4.01 -2.45 1.40
C MET A 120 -5.31 -2.89 2.08
N PRO A 121 -5.27 -3.26 3.38
CA PRO A 121 -6.45 -3.80 4.04
C PRO A 121 -7.58 -2.77 4.17
N ASN A 122 -8.81 -3.23 4.04
CA ASN A 122 -9.97 -2.45 4.44
C ASN A 122 -9.97 -2.23 5.96
N GLY A 123 -10.51 -1.10 6.41
CA GLY A 123 -10.74 -0.85 7.84
C GLY A 123 -9.53 -0.31 8.60
N LEU A 124 -8.46 0.10 7.92
CA LEU A 124 -7.29 0.73 8.57
C LEU A 124 -7.65 1.94 9.42
N VAL A 125 -8.67 2.69 9.01
CA VAL A 125 -9.16 3.85 9.79
C VAL A 125 -9.77 3.44 11.15
N HIS A 126 -10.24 2.20 11.29
CA HIS A 126 -10.87 1.73 12.53
C HIS A 126 -9.86 1.23 13.58
N VAL A 127 -8.60 1.02 13.18
CA VAL A 127 -7.52 0.64 14.12
C VAL A 127 -6.74 1.85 14.62
N LEU A 128 -7.07 3.04 14.14
CA LEU A 128 -6.51 4.32 14.57
C LEU A 128 -7.58 5.14 15.29
N THR A 129 -7.16 5.88 16.31
CA THR A 129 -8.01 6.92 16.87
C THR A 129 -8.11 8.09 15.90
N ASP A 130 -9.15 8.93 16.04
CA ASP A 130 -9.33 10.15 15.22
C ASP A 130 -8.09 11.07 15.29
N ARG A 131 -7.44 11.12 16.44
CA ARG A 131 -6.20 11.88 16.62
C ARG A 131 -5.05 11.27 15.83
N GLU A 132 -4.86 9.96 15.94
CA GLU A 132 -3.80 9.25 15.19
C GLU A 132 -4.00 9.35 13.68
N LEU A 133 -5.23 9.21 13.21
CA LEU A 133 -5.57 9.39 11.80
C LEU A 133 -5.23 10.81 11.32
N ARG A 134 -5.58 11.83 12.10
CA ARG A 134 -5.26 13.22 11.79
C ARG A 134 -3.75 13.48 11.76
N ASP A 135 -3.02 12.91 12.71
CA ASP A 135 -1.56 13.03 12.79
C ASP A 135 -0.88 12.31 11.62
N LEU A 136 -1.38 11.12 11.24
CA LEU A 136 -0.89 10.37 10.07
C LEU A 136 -1.12 11.16 8.77
N LEU A 137 -2.30 11.74 8.59
CA LEU A 137 -2.59 12.57 7.41
C LEU A 137 -1.67 13.79 7.35
N ALA A 138 -1.43 14.45 8.50
CA ALA A 138 -0.51 15.57 8.55
C ALA A 138 0.93 15.19 8.17
N PHE A 139 1.39 14.00 8.57
CA PHE A 139 2.69 13.49 8.15
C PHE A 139 2.76 13.20 6.63
N LEU A 140 1.71 12.63 6.06
CA LEU A 140 1.66 12.32 4.62
C LEU A 140 1.52 13.59 3.75
N GLU A 141 0.98 14.67 4.30
CA GLU A 141 0.87 15.97 3.64
C GLU A 141 2.13 16.82 3.78
N ASP A 142 3.02 16.47 4.71
CA ASP A 142 4.22 17.25 4.97
C ASP A 142 5.24 17.05 3.85
N SER A 143 5.52 18.12 3.12
CA SER A 143 6.51 18.15 2.04
C SER A 143 7.93 18.47 2.52
N ASP A 144 8.09 18.92 3.78
CA ASP A 144 9.33 19.50 4.28
C ASP A 144 10.18 18.51 5.13
N ASP A 145 9.69 17.35 5.45
CA ASP A 145 10.40 16.38 6.32
C ASP A 145 11.37 15.43 5.56
#